data_e519f18b27886e70d512218169222023
#
_entry.id   e519f18b27886e70d512218169222023
#
_cell.length_a   1.000
_cell.length_b   1.000
_cell.length_c   1.000
_cell.angle_alpha   90.00
_cell.angle_beta   90.00
_cell.angle_gamma   90.00
#
_symmetry.space_group_name_H-M   'P 1'
#
loop_
_entity.id
_entity.type
_entity.pdbx_description
1 polymer ?
#
loop_
_entity_poly.entity_id
_entity_poly.type
_entity_poly.pdbx_seq_one_letter_code
_entity_poly.pdbx_strand_id
1 'polypeptide(L)'
;FFYEFKLNMTNTPQEAIVVVVEDATVTIDTIPLFGDQVDYALKMTADWTYAEDGVTYPVLVEVPVYYPEATEPSEMTCTVTIGGEGDNDPWLGFGEGPLTITTVGDIVTAKGIVSNPYTGVAFDITISGPLPIISGTENVKVNSKPVKMIKNGQLIIIKNDKEYNVLGATVK
;
A
#
# COMPACT_ATOMS: atom_id res chain seq x y z
N PHE A 1 11.91 -49.31 -34.07
CA PHE A 1 12.23 -49.06 -32.65
C PHE A 1 11.69 -47.68 -32.28
N PHE A 2 10.61 -47.67 -31.49
CA PHE A 2 10.07 -46.43 -30.94
C PHE A 2 10.66 -46.31 -29.53
N TYR A 3 11.37 -45.20 -29.23
CA TYR A 3 11.75 -44.83 -27.89
C TYR A 3 10.66 -44.02 -27.26
N GLU A 4 9.94 -44.57 -26.30
CA GLU A 4 9.04 -43.81 -25.43
C GLU A 4 9.88 -42.96 -24.46
N PHE A 5 9.93 -41.67 -24.69
CA PHE A 5 10.43 -40.71 -23.68
C PHE A 5 9.35 -40.52 -22.64
N LYS A 6 9.42 -41.18 -21.51
CA LYS A 6 8.66 -40.81 -20.31
C LYS A 6 9.37 -39.65 -19.61
N LEU A 7 8.93 -38.43 -19.86
CA LEU A 7 9.27 -37.29 -19.01
C LEU A 7 8.57 -37.51 -17.66
N ASN A 8 9.30 -38.00 -16.66
CA ASN A 8 8.86 -37.92 -15.28
C ASN A 8 9.11 -36.49 -14.80
N MET A 9 8.16 -35.59 -15.09
CA MET A 9 8.08 -34.31 -14.41
C MET A 9 7.45 -34.56 -13.03
N THR A 10 8.25 -34.90 -12.04
CA THR A 10 7.86 -34.74 -10.66
C THR A 10 7.85 -33.24 -10.38
N ASN A 11 6.70 -32.60 -10.65
CA ASN A 11 6.45 -31.25 -10.18
C ASN A 11 6.27 -31.35 -8.66
N THR A 12 7.36 -31.36 -7.91
CA THR A 12 7.30 -31.06 -6.49
C THR A 12 6.95 -29.56 -6.44
N PRO A 13 5.83 -29.14 -5.86
CA PRO A 13 5.55 -27.73 -5.67
C PRO A 13 6.73 -27.12 -4.93
N GLN A 14 7.41 -26.15 -5.53
CA GLN A 14 8.46 -25.41 -4.85
C GLN A 14 7.77 -24.63 -3.72
N GLU A 15 8.21 -24.83 -2.49
CA GLU A 15 7.68 -24.05 -1.36
C GLU A 15 7.95 -22.56 -1.64
N ALA A 16 6.96 -21.74 -1.29
CA ALA A 16 7.12 -20.31 -1.45
C ALA A 16 8.21 -19.78 -0.50
N ILE A 17 9.02 -18.88 -0.98
CA ILE A 17 9.99 -18.15 -0.16
C ILE A 17 9.23 -17.19 0.73
N VAL A 18 9.35 -17.33 2.04
CA VAL A 18 8.63 -16.50 3.02
C VAL A 18 9.38 -15.20 3.28
N VAL A 19 8.72 -14.09 3.01
CA VAL A 19 9.25 -12.72 3.20
C VAL A 19 8.37 -11.98 4.20
N VAL A 20 8.92 -11.70 5.38
CA VAL A 20 8.22 -10.98 6.45
C VAL A 20 9.02 -9.74 6.84
N VAL A 21 8.38 -8.57 6.75
CA VAL A 21 8.95 -7.27 7.12
C VAL A 21 7.91 -6.46 7.86
N GLU A 22 8.24 -5.91 9.02
CA GLU A 22 7.31 -5.16 9.88
C GLU A 22 7.54 -3.63 9.84
N ASP A 23 8.72 -3.16 9.45
CA ASP A 23 9.10 -1.73 9.50
C ASP A 23 9.43 -1.17 8.10
N ALA A 24 8.58 -1.46 7.11
CA ALA A 24 8.76 -0.95 5.77
C ALA A 24 8.55 0.57 5.69
N THR A 25 9.37 1.22 4.87
CA THR A 25 9.11 2.60 4.47
C THR A 25 7.97 2.61 3.46
N VAL A 26 6.93 3.37 3.77
CA VAL A 26 5.74 3.49 2.94
C VAL A 26 5.72 4.85 2.26
N THR A 27 5.49 4.87 0.95
CA THR A 27 5.26 6.09 0.17
C THR A 27 3.95 5.99 -0.59
N ILE A 28 3.26 7.12 -0.74
CA ILE A 28 2.03 7.24 -1.52
C ILE A 28 2.26 8.25 -2.61
N ASP A 29 2.14 7.80 -3.85
CA ASP A 29 2.21 8.63 -5.04
C ASP A 29 0.81 9.00 -5.52
N THR A 30 0.62 10.22 -5.96
CA THR A 30 -0.64 10.71 -6.52
C THR A 30 -0.61 10.56 -8.02
N ILE A 31 -1.60 9.86 -8.57
CA ILE A 31 -1.76 9.64 -10.01
C ILE A 31 -2.87 10.57 -10.51
N PRO A 32 -2.57 11.60 -11.30
CA PRO A 32 -3.59 12.49 -11.84
C PRO A 32 -4.48 11.74 -12.84
N LEU A 33 -5.79 11.84 -12.65
CA LEU A 33 -6.81 11.36 -13.56
C LEU A 33 -7.41 12.53 -14.36
N PHE A 34 -8.51 12.25 -15.06
CA PHE A 34 -9.20 13.26 -15.85
C PHE A 34 -9.93 14.26 -14.92
N GLY A 35 -9.69 15.55 -15.09
CA GLY A 35 -10.24 16.62 -14.24
C GLY A 35 -9.47 16.76 -12.92
N ASP A 36 -10.20 16.98 -11.83
CA ASP A 36 -9.64 17.15 -10.47
C ASP A 36 -9.58 15.82 -9.69
N GLN A 37 -9.77 14.69 -10.38
CA GLN A 37 -9.70 13.37 -9.77
C GLN A 37 -8.26 12.87 -9.70
N VAL A 38 -7.94 12.20 -8.62
CA VAL A 38 -6.65 11.57 -8.39
C VAL A 38 -6.83 10.15 -7.89
N ASP A 39 -5.99 9.24 -8.38
CA ASP A 39 -5.77 7.94 -7.76
C ASP A 39 -4.47 7.97 -6.95
N TYR A 40 -4.30 6.97 -6.13
CA TYR A 40 -3.10 6.81 -5.33
C TYR A 40 -2.45 5.48 -5.66
N ALA A 41 -1.12 5.48 -5.75
CA ALA A 41 -0.31 4.27 -5.75
C ALA A 41 0.47 4.21 -4.44
N LEU A 42 0.68 2.99 -3.94
CA LEU A 42 1.43 2.79 -2.71
C LEU A 42 2.68 1.98 -3.04
N LYS A 43 3.82 2.40 -2.47
CA LYS A 43 5.07 1.66 -2.51
C LYS A 43 5.54 1.38 -1.09
N MET A 44 5.97 0.14 -0.86
CA MET A 44 6.55 -0.28 0.40
C MET A 44 7.96 -0.80 0.13
N THR A 45 8.95 -0.22 0.80
CA THR A 45 10.36 -0.59 0.64
C THR A 45 10.96 -1.00 1.97
N ALA A 46 11.77 -2.03 1.97
CA ALA A 46 12.47 -2.53 3.15
C ALA A 46 13.70 -3.33 2.78
N ASP A 47 14.54 -3.60 3.76
CA ASP A 47 15.59 -4.60 3.67
C ASP A 47 15.13 -5.89 4.36
N TRP A 48 15.37 -7.03 3.70
CA TRP A 48 15.03 -8.35 4.24
C TRP A 48 16.20 -9.30 4.07
N THR A 49 16.55 -10.03 5.14
CA THR A 49 17.63 -11.00 5.10
C THR A 49 17.07 -12.39 4.88
N TYR A 50 17.50 -13.03 3.78
CA TYR A 50 17.11 -14.41 3.48
C TYR A 50 17.90 -15.39 4.35
N ALA A 51 17.18 -16.22 5.09
CA ALA A 51 17.79 -17.09 6.10
C ALA A 51 18.66 -18.21 5.50
N GLU A 52 18.43 -18.62 4.25
CA GLU A 52 19.17 -19.73 3.64
C GLU A 52 20.58 -19.33 3.18
N ASP A 53 20.75 -18.10 2.71
CA ASP A 53 22.03 -17.60 2.22
C ASP A 53 22.68 -16.53 3.10
N GLY A 54 21.90 -15.96 4.04
CA GLY A 54 22.33 -14.88 4.91
C GLY A 54 22.51 -13.54 4.22
N VAL A 55 22.02 -13.40 2.97
CA VAL A 55 22.13 -12.16 2.19
C VAL A 55 20.94 -11.27 2.49
N THR A 56 21.21 -9.96 2.58
CA THR A 56 20.15 -8.94 2.71
C THR A 56 19.78 -8.43 1.34
N TYR A 57 18.49 -8.49 1.05
CA TYR A 57 17.90 -8.06 -0.22
C TYR A 57 17.00 -6.86 0.02
N PRO A 58 17.08 -5.82 -0.80
CA PRO A 58 16.01 -4.80 -0.84
C PRO A 58 14.71 -5.43 -1.34
N VAL A 59 13.62 -5.10 -0.69
CA VAL A 59 12.27 -5.53 -1.07
C VAL A 59 11.47 -4.31 -1.47
N LEU A 60 10.83 -4.37 -2.63
CA LEU A 60 9.90 -3.36 -3.12
C LEU A 60 8.56 -4.03 -3.40
N VAL A 61 7.50 -3.52 -2.79
CA VAL A 61 6.11 -3.87 -3.12
C VAL A 61 5.45 -2.65 -3.75
N GLU A 62 4.90 -2.81 -4.95
CA GLU A 62 4.17 -1.77 -5.67
C GLU A 62 2.70 -2.15 -5.76
N VAL A 63 1.85 -1.31 -5.18
CA VAL A 63 0.39 -1.41 -5.24
C VAL A 63 -0.11 -0.34 -6.21
N PRO A 64 -0.56 -0.70 -7.40
CA PRO A 64 -0.84 0.27 -8.47
C PRO A 64 -2.04 1.16 -8.19
N VAL A 65 -2.97 0.69 -7.36
CA VAL A 65 -4.14 1.46 -6.90
C VAL A 65 -4.30 1.26 -5.41
N TYR A 66 -4.32 2.35 -4.66
CA TYR A 66 -4.48 2.34 -3.21
C TYR A 66 -5.58 3.29 -2.78
N TYR A 67 -6.42 2.85 -1.86
CA TYR A 67 -7.52 3.66 -1.32
C TYR A 67 -7.22 3.99 0.14
N PRO A 68 -6.67 5.18 0.44
CA PRO A 68 -6.25 5.54 1.81
C PRO A 68 -7.40 5.58 2.83
N GLU A 69 -8.63 5.79 2.36
CA GLU A 69 -9.83 5.85 3.21
C GLU A 69 -10.55 4.49 3.35
N ALA A 70 -10.03 3.43 2.71
CA ALA A 70 -10.65 2.12 2.80
C ALA A 70 -10.47 1.54 4.21
N THR A 71 -11.58 1.17 4.84
CA THR A 71 -11.61 0.51 6.15
C THR A 71 -11.65 -1.01 6.05
N GLU A 72 -11.97 -1.52 4.88
CA GLU A 72 -12.07 -2.95 4.60
C GLU A 72 -10.83 -3.40 3.81
N PRO A 73 -10.40 -4.66 3.98
CA PRO A 73 -9.33 -5.24 3.20
C PRO A 73 -9.65 -5.18 1.70
N SER A 74 -8.69 -4.80 0.89
CA SER A 74 -8.81 -4.82 -0.57
C SER A 74 -7.79 -5.78 -1.17
N GLU A 75 -8.21 -6.54 -2.18
CA GLU A 75 -7.32 -7.41 -2.95
C GLU A 75 -6.92 -6.71 -4.24
N MET A 76 -5.62 -6.59 -4.46
CA MET A 76 -5.04 -5.89 -5.60
C MET A 76 -3.91 -6.72 -6.22
N THR A 77 -3.84 -6.75 -7.55
CA THR A 77 -2.66 -7.29 -8.22
C THR A 77 -1.49 -6.34 -8.02
N CYS A 78 -0.46 -6.84 -7.36
CA CYS A 78 0.73 -6.10 -6.99
C CYS A 78 1.97 -6.70 -7.64
N THR A 79 3.01 -5.90 -7.78
CA THR A 79 4.34 -6.36 -8.16
C THR A 79 5.24 -6.33 -6.93
N VAL A 80 6.01 -7.40 -6.75
CA VAL A 80 7.00 -7.52 -5.69
C VAL A 80 8.36 -7.79 -6.32
N THR A 81 9.34 -6.97 -5.98
CA THR A 81 10.74 -7.13 -6.40
C THR A 81 11.60 -7.38 -5.18
N ILE A 82 12.45 -8.42 -5.24
CA ILE A 82 13.39 -8.78 -4.18
C ILE A 82 14.79 -8.78 -4.77
N GLY A 83 15.49 -7.69 -4.52
CA GLY A 83 16.81 -7.41 -5.08
C GLY A 83 16.97 -5.96 -5.52
N GLY A 84 18.20 -5.53 -5.70
CA GLY A 84 18.53 -4.20 -6.19
C GLY A 84 18.60 -4.12 -7.71
N GLU A 85 18.59 -2.90 -8.24
CA GLU A 85 18.66 -2.63 -9.67
C GLU A 85 20.12 -2.47 -10.19
N GLY A 86 21.09 -2.41 -9.28
CA GLY A 86 22.50 -2.24 -9.63
C GLY A 86 23.17 -3.56 -10.07
N ASP A 87 24.15 -3.48 -10.96
CA ASP A 87 24.89 -4.65 -11.47
C ASP A 87 25.57 -5.50 -10.39
N ASN A 88 25.79 -4.94 -9.20
CA ASN A 88 26.41 -5.60 -8.05
C ASN A 88 25.44 -5.83 -6.89
N ASP A 89 24.18 -5.46 -7.05
CA ASP A 89 23.17 -5.64 -6.00
C ASP A 89 22.70 -7.10 -5.98
N PRO A 90 22.43 -7.64 -4.78
CA PRO A 90 21.89 -8.99 -4.68
C PRO A 90 20.50 -9.04 -5.32
N TRP A 91 20.26 -10.07 -6.13
CA TRP A 91 18.99 -10.27 -6.82
C TRP A 91 18.45 -11.67 -6.53
N LEU A 92 17.23 -11.74 -6.00
CA LEU A 92 16.53 -13.00 -5.75
C LEU A 92 15.42 -13.25 -6.76
N GLY A 93 14.68 -12.21 -7.14
CA GLY A 93 13.63 -12.33 -8.13
C GLY A 93 12.53 -11.29 -8.02
N PHE A 94 11.50 -11.46 -8.84
CA PHE A 94 10.27 -10.69 -8.76
C PHE A 94 9.05 -11.62 -8.90
N GLY A 95 7.89 -11.14 -8.47
CA GLY A 95 6.63 -11.83 -8.65
C GLY A 95 5.48 -10.86 -8.83
N GLU A 96 4.42 -11.34 -9.44
CA GLU A 96 3.16 -10.64 -9.58
C GLU A 96 2.02 -11.50 -9.03
N GLY A 97 1.04 -10.86 -8.44
CA GLY A 97 -0.13 -11.58 -7.92
C GLY A 97 -0.98 -10.74 -6.99
N PRO A 98 -2.11 -11.31 -6.54
CA PRO A 98 -2.99 -10.62 -5.62
C PRO A 98 -2.35 -10.53 -4.23
N LEU A 99 -2.29 -9.31 -3.69
CA LEU A 99 -2.03 -9.07 -2.29
C LEU A 99 -3.27 -8.45 -1.64
N THR A 100 -3.58 -8.88 -0.42
CA THR A 100 -4.59 -8.25 0.42
C THR A 100 -3.95 -7.06 1.12
N ILE A 101 -4.47 -5.87 0.86
CA ILE A 101 -4.03 -4.62 1.46
C ILE A 101 -4.98 -4.28 2.60
N THR A 102 -4.45 -4.07 3.80
CA THR A 102 -5.22 -3.68 4.98
C THR A 102 -4.59 -2.46 5.62
N THR A 103 -5.43 -1.57 6.15
CA THR A 103 -4.97 -0.42 6.94
C THR A 103 -5.64 -0.46 8.31
N VAL A 104 -4.83 -0.50 9.36
CA VAL A 104 -5.29 -0.49 10.75
C VAL A 104 -4.59 0.63 11.49
N GLY A 105 -5.36 1.67 11.85
CA GLY A 105 -4.78 2.90 12.36
C GLY A 105 -3.92 3.59 11.29
N ASP A 106 -2.65 3.76 11.59
CA ASP A 106 -1.64 4.33 10.68
C ASP A 106 -0.72 3.26 10.04
N ILE A 107 -0.99 1.98 10.26
CA ILE A 107 -0.18 0.88 9.70
C ILE A 107 -0.90 0.29 8.50
N VAL A 108 -0.21 0.25 7.36
CA VAL A 108 -0.63 -0.49 6.18
C VAL A 108 0.12 -1.82 6.10
N THR A 109 -0.60 -2.87 5.71
CA THR A 109 -0.04 -4.21 5.52
C THR A 109 -0.44 -4.73 4.14
N ALA A 110 0.53 -5.28 3.41
CA ALA A 110 0.29 -6.04 2.19
C ALA A 110 0.66 -7.50 2.43
N LYS A 111 -0.28 -8.42 2.15
CA LYS A 111 -0.10 -9.85 2.43
C LYS A 111 -0.68 -10.71 1.32
N GLY A 112 0.06 -11.76 0.93
CA GLY A 112 -0.38 -12.77 -0.03
C GLY A 112 0.76 -13.47 -0.72
N ILE A 113 0.44 -14.27 -1.74
CA ILE A 113 1.42 -15.02 -2.50
C ILE A 113 1.50 -14.41 -3.91
N VAL A 114 2.71 -14.04 -4.29
CA VAL A 114 3.03 -13.63 -5.65
C VAL A 114 3.95 -14.65 -6.30
N SER A 115 3.92 -14.76 -7.61
CA SER A 115 4.74 -15.72 -8.34
C SER A 115 5.44 -15.06 -9.51
N ASN A 116 6.66 -15.51 -9.76
CA ASN A 116 7.37 -15.12 -10.97
C ASN A 116 6.72 -15.83 -12.16
N PRO A 117 6.18 -15.10 -13.14
CA PRO A 117 5.46 -15.71 -14.26
C PRO A 117 6.34 -16.52 -15.21
N TYR A 118 7.68 -16.34 -15.14
CA TYR A 118 8.63 -17.03 -16.02
C TYR A 118 9.27 -18.25 -15.38
N THR A 119 9.59 -18.17 -14.08
CA THR A 119 10.30 -19.23 -13.36
C THR A 119 9.38 -20.08 -12.48
N GLY A 120 8.21 -19.57 -12.14
CA GLY A 120 7.25 -20.20 -11.22
C GLY A 120 7.68 -20.12 -9.74
N VAL A 121 8.79 -19.44 -9.41
CA VAL A 121 9.17 -19.18 -8.03
C VAL A 121 8.09 -18.34 -7.36
N ALA A 122 7.62 -18.79 -6.19
CA ALA A 122 6.60 -18.09 -5.41
C ALA A 122 7.22 -17.44 -4.17
N PHE A 123 6.65 -16.30 -3.77
CA PHE A 123 7.00 -15.56 -2.57
C PHE A 123 5.74 -15.37 -1.73
N ASP A 124 5.77 -15.80 -0.48
CA ASP A 124 4.73 -15.53 0.52
C ASP A 124 5.09 -14.25 1.27
N ILE A 125 4.43 -13.16 0.90
CA ILE A 125 4.76 -11.81 1.33
C ILE A 125 3.89 -11.42 2.52
N THR A 126 4.51 -10.88 3.55
CA THR A 126 3.87 -10.09 4.60
C THR A 126 4.78 -8.89 4.87
N ILE A 127 4.37 -7.73 4.42
CA ILE A 127 5.10 -6.48 4.62
C ILE A 127 4.18 -5.44 5.23
N SER A 128 4.64 -4.73 6.26
CA SER A 128 3.88 -3.68 6.92
C SER A 128 4.75 -2.48 7.27
N GLY A 129 4.14 -1.31 7.31
CA GLY A 129 4.82 -0.09 7.70
C GLY A 129 3.86 1.06 7.95
N PRO A 130 4.33 2.13 8.62
CA PRO A 130 3.50 3.29 8.91
C PRO A 130 3.19 4.06 7.62
N LEU A 131 1.94 4.47 7.46
CA LEU A 131 1.54 5.40 6.42
C LEU A 131 2.30 6.73 6.59
N PRO A 132 2.78 7.33 5.51
CA PRO A 132 3.42 8.62 5.59
C PRO A 132 2.41 9.65 6.13
N ILE A 133 2.86 10.49 7.05
CA ILE A 133 2.10 11.70 7.37
C ILE A 133 2.13 12.54 6.10
N ILE A 134 1.02 12.57 5.38
CA ILE A 134 0.86 13.44 4.21
C ILE A 134 0.81 14.88 4.74
N SER A 135 1.99 15.42 5.03
CA SER A 135 2.18 16.83 5.38
C SER A 135 2.06 17.64 4.09
N GLY A 136 0.82 17.98 3.75
CA GLY A 136 0.52 18.73 2.53
C GLY A 136 -0.98 18.82 2.28
N THR A 137 -1.78 17.92 2.82
CA THR A 137 -3.13 18.27 3.21
C THR A 137 -3.02 19.04 4.51
N GLU A 138 -2.72 20.35 4.45
CA GLU A 138 -3.29 21.22 5.47
C GLU A 138 -4.71 20.71 5.68
N ASN A 139 -4.92 19.99 6.81
CA ASN A 139 -6.24 19.68 7.29
C ASN A 139 -7.32 19.89 6.21
N VAL A 140 -7.56 18.92 5.34
CA VAL A 140 -8.92 18.73 4.91
C VAL A 140 -9.62 18.36 6.21
N LYS A 141 -9.84 19.37 7.04
CA LYS A 141 -10.82 19.30 8.10
C LYS A 141 -12.01 18.75 7.35
N VAL A 142 -12.31 17.49 7.60
CA VAL A 142 -13.56 16.86 7.22
C VAL A 142 -14.55 17.97 7.33
N ASN A 143 -15.17 18.36 6.22
CA ASN A 143 -16.10 19.45 6.16
C ASN A 143 -17.13 19.16 7.25
N SER A 144 -16.84 19.59 8.47
CA SER A 144 -17.75 19.47 9.58
C SER A 144 -18.95 20.27 9.10
N LYS A 145 -20.01 19.53 8.78
CA LYS A 145 -21.25 20.16 8.29
C LYS A 145 -21.49 21.35 9.20
N PRO A 146 -21.66 22.56 8.65
CA PRO A 146 -21.78 23.74 9.47
C PRO A 146 -22.90 23.51 10.48
N VAL A 147 -22.55 23.56 11.76
CA VAL A 147 -23.53 23.38 12.84
C VAL A 147 -24.24 24.69 13.04
N LYS A 148 -25.55 24.65 12.93
CA LYS A 148 -26.41 25.81 13.23
C LYS A 148 -26.84 25.72 14.68
N MET A 149 -26.64 26.79 15.45
CA MET A 149 -27.11 26.88 16.83
C MET A 149 -27.68 28.26 17.12
N ILE A 150 -28.56 28.34 18.10
CA ILE A 150 -29.06 29.62 18.61
C ILE A 150 -28.26 29.98 19.87
N LYS A 151 -27.54 31.09 19.84
CA LYS A 151 -26.77 31.64 20.96
C LYS A 151 -27.25 33.06 21.22
N ASN A 152 -27.71 33.34 22.44
CA ASN A 152 -28.27 34.64 22.81
C ASN A 152 -29.43 35.15 21.88
N GLY A 153 -30.27 34.22 21.41
CA GLY A 153 -31.37 34.56 20.52
C GLY A 153 -30.97 34.81 19.05
N GLN A 154 -29.71 34.64 18.68
CA GLN A 154 -29.21 34.81 17.34
C GLN A 154 -28.82 33.46 16.73
N LEU A 155 -29.14 33.26 15.46
CA LEU A 155 -28.66 32.08 14.72
C LEU A 155 -27.19 32.23 14.38
N ILE A 156 -26.37 31.34 14.91
CA ILE A 156 -24.92 31.25 14.68
C ILE A 156 -24.65 30.03 13.85
N ILE A 157 -23.76 30.14 12.88
CA ILE A 157 -23.23 29.06 12.04
C ILE A 157 -21.77 28.81 12.47
N ILE A 158 -21.48 27.63 12.99
CA ILE A 158 -20.13 27.22 13.34
C ILE A 158 -19.54 26.47 12.17
N LYS A 159 -18.43 26.94 11.64
CA LYS A 159 -17.65 26.27 10.60
C LYS A 159 -16.15 26.45 10.91
N ASN A 160 -15.41 25.35 10.97
CA ASN A 160 -13.97 25.35 11.26
C ASN A 160 -13.61 26.11 12.57
N ASP A 161 -14.35 25.83 13.67
CA ASP A 161 -14.20 26.45 14.97
C ASP A 161 -14.38 28.00 15.00
N LYS A 162 -14.95 28.54 13.94
CA LYS A 162 -15.34 29.96 13.86
C LYS A 162 -16.84 30.10 13.86
N GLU A 163 -17.31 31.09 14.63
CA GLU A 163 -18.72 31.45 14.69
C GLU A 163 -19.03 32.56 13.67
N TYR A 164 -20.08 32.37 12.89
CA TYR A 164 -20.56 33.33 11.88
C TYR A 164 -22.00 33.66 12.17
N ASN A 165 -22.39 34.90 11.95
CA ASN A 165 -23.80 35.27 11.93
C ASN A 165 -24.46 34.87 10.57
N VAL A 166 -25.75 35.07 10.44
CA VAL A 166 -26.52 34.75 9.21
C VAL A 166 -26.07 35.51 7.97
N LEU A 167 -25.33 36.59 8.14
CA LEU A 167 -24.79 37.42 7.06
C LEU A 167 -23.36 36.98 6.68
N GLY A 168 -22.81 35.93 7.34
CA GLY A 168 -21.47 35.44 7.08
C GLY A 168 -20.35 36.22 7.77
N ALA A 169 -20.67 37.19 8.64
CA ALA A 169 -19.65 37.91 9.43
C ALA A 169 -19.24 37.10 10.66
N THR A 170 -17.95 37.09 10.98
CA THR A 170 -17.44 36.43 12.20
C THR A 170 -17.98 37.15 13.46
N VAL A 171 -18.46 36.33 14.39
CA VAL A 171 -18.89 36.79 15.71
C VAL A 171 -17.67 36.71 16.65
N LYS A 172 -17.37 37.80 17.32
CA LYS A 172 -16.29 37.86 18.32
C LYS A 172 -16.80 37.44 19.68
#